data_fe30d951b1578dd996ba01ce48de1fa4
#
_entry.id   fe30d951b1578dd996ba01ce48de1fa4
#
_cell.length_a   1.000
_cell.length_b   1.000
_cell.length_c   1.000
_cell.angle_alpha   90.00
_cell.angle_beta   90.00
_cell.angle_gamma   90.00
#
_symmetry.space_group_name_H-M   'P 1'
#
loop_
_entity.id
_entity.type
_entity.pdbx_description
1 polymer ?
#
loop_
_entity_poly.entity_id
_entity_poly.type
_entity_poly.pdbx_seq_one_letter_code
_entity_poly.pdbx_strand_id
1 'polypeptide(L)'
;IAGKIATALADLHRQNVIHHDIKPSSIMFRPAGEAVLIDFGLSHHNQLPDLLQEEFRIPYGTAPYMAPERLLAVRDDPRSDLFSLGVLLYFFTTGVRPFGESETLRGMRRRLWRDPYPPRKLKPDYPPWLQEIVLRCLEIDPVWRYPTASQLAFDLAHPDQVKLTARAERLNRDPISTVWRRRFNGNLMQQRGKADVAAQLASGPIVMIALDVSEESRELNEALRVTAERILATLPAARLACMNVLKLGRVTIDRTLDEEGNNKHVDRLVALRHWAQPLKLDENRLTVHVIEAIDPAAAILEFAEANHVDHIVIGARQSSLKRTLLGSVSAKVAAEAACTVTVVRPPRLALLRERGAPTGQPASAKA
;
A
#
# COMPACT_ATOMS: atom_id res chain seq x y z
N ILE A 1 29.70 -10.96 -4.86
CA ILE A 1 28.63 -11.05 -3.83
C ILE A 1 27.52 -10.06 -4.13
N ALA A 2 27.79 -8.77 -4.14
CA ALA A 2 26.77 -7.73 -4.32
C ALA A 2 25.97 -7.86 -5.63
N GLY A 3 26.63 -8.17 -6.74
CA GLY A 3 25.95 -8.43 -8.01
C GLY A 3 24.94 -9.58 -7.92
N LYS A 4 25.29 -10.67 -7.20
CA LYS A 4 24.37 -11.79 -6.98
C LYS A 4 23.15 -11.40 -6.14
N ILE A 5 23.32 -10.52 -5.15
CA ILE A 5 22.19 -10.00 -4.36
C ILE A 5 21.31 -9.09 -5.23
N ALA A 6 21.92 -8.24 -6.06
CA ALA A 6 21.18 -7.38 -6.99
C ALA A 6 20.40 -8.21 -8.04
N THR A 7 20.95 -9.35 -8.48
CA THR A 7 20.24 -10.29 -9.37
C THR A 7 19.04 -10.92 -8.65
N ALA A 8 19.20 -11.39 -7.42
CA ALA A 8 18.09 -11.94 -6.62
C ALA A 8 16.99 -10.91 -6.38
N LEU A 9 17.36 -9.64 -6.13
CA LEU A 9 16.40 -8.54 -6.04
C LEU A 9 15.69 -8.28 -7.38
N ALA A 10 16.42 -8.37 -8.51
CA ALA A 10 15.80 -8.20 -9.82
C ALA A 10 14.75 -9.29 -10.11
N ASP A 11 15.02 -10.53 -9.69
CA ASP A 11 14.08 -11.64 -9.82
C ASP A 11 12.83 -11.43 -8.94
N LEU A 12 13.02 -10.92 -7.73
CA LEU A 12 11.94 -10.59 -6.81
C LEU A 12 11.08 -9.43 -7.34
N HIS A 13 11.70 -8.35 -7.78
CA HIS A 13 11.00 -7.17 -8.31
C HIS A 13 10.23 -7.47 -9.60
N ARG A 14 10.70 -8.42 -10.43
CA ARG A 14 9.93 -8.89 -11.61
C ARG A 14 8.62 -9.59 -11.22
N GLN A 15 8.54 -10.14 -10.01
CA GLN A 15 7.33 -10.71 -9.46
C GLN A 15 6.49 -9.68 -8.70
N ASN A 16 6.76 -8.38 -8.87
CA ASN A 16 6.09 -7.27 -8.17
C ASN A 16 6.22 -7.32 -6.63
N VAL A 17 7.23 -8.00 -6.10
CA VAL A 17 7.51 -8.09 -4.66
C VAL A 17 8.68 -7.18 -4.30
N ILE A 18 8.51 -6.38 -3.26
CA ILE A 18 9.53 -5.54 -2.65
C ILE A 18 9.85 -6.14 -1.27
N HIS A 19 11.11 -6.36 -0.97
CA HIS A 19 11.53 -7.08 0.22
C HIS A 19 11.40 -6.24 1.51
N HIS A 20 11.83 -5.00 1.45
CA HIS A 20 11.77 -4.01 2.53
C HIS A 20 12.64 -4.25 3.78
N ASP A 21 13.30 -5.37 3.92
CA ASP A 21 14.20 -5.65 5.05
C ASP A 21 15.51 -6.31 4.60
N ILE A 22 16.15 -5.71 3.59
CA ILE A 22 17.46 -6.15 3.10
C ILE A 22 18.53 -5.78 4.13
N LYS A 23 19.08 -6.81 4.77
CA LYS A 23 20.10 -6.76 5.82
C LYS A 23 20.99 -8.01 5.74
N PRO A 24 22.13 -8.10 6.44
CA PRO A 24 22.99 -9.28 6.36
C PRO A 24 22.27 -10.59 6.70
N SER A 25 21.39 -10.59 7.70
CA SER A 25 20.66 -11.78 8.16
C SER A 25 19.54 -12.22 7.21
N SER A 26 19.08 -11.36 6.27
CA SER A 26 18.07 -11.72 5.27
C SER A 26 18.68 -12.25 3.96
N ILE A 27 20.01 -12.46 3.92
CA ILE A 27 20.72 -12.94 2.73
C ILE A 27 21.48 -14.20 3.07
N MET A 28 21.20 -15.27 2.34
CA MET A 28 21.95 -16.54 2.41
C MET A 28 22.61 -16.82 1.06
N PHE A 29 23.62 -17.68 1.08
CA PHE A 29 24.27 -18.13 -0.14
C PHE A 29 24.21 -19.66 -0.20
N ARG A 30 23.79 -20.17 -1.36
CA ARG A 30 23.85 -21.60 -1.66
C ARG A 30 25.32 -22.03 -1.85
N PRO A 31 25.62 -23.35 -1.76
CA PRO A 31 26.97 -23.84 -2.03
C PRO A 31 27.52 -23.42 -3.41
N ALA A 32 26.65 -23.30 -4.43
CA ALA A 32 26.99 -22.80 -5.77
C ALA A 32 27.25 -21.28 -5.80
N GLY A 33 27.08 -20.57 -4.66
CA GLY A 33 27.34 -19.15 -4.53
C GLY A 33 26.20 -18.26 -5.03
N GLU A 34 25.02 -18.77 -5.26
CA GLU A 34 23.80 -17.98 -5.56
C GLU A 34 23.32 -17.29 -4.28
N ALA A 35 22.89 -16.05 -4.41
CA ALA A 35 22.24 -15.34 -3.31
C ALA A 35 20.77 -15.74 -3.21
N VAL A 36 20.33 -16.04 -2.00
CA VAL A 36 18.93 -16.34 -1.65
C VAL A 36 18.45 -15.33 -0.64
N LEU A 37 17.37 -14.64 -0.96
CA LEU A 37 16.70 -13.74 -0.03
C LEU A 37 15.77 -14.54 0.86
N ILE A 38 15.78 -14.24 2.14
CA ILE A 38 14.96 -14.88 3.18
C ILE A 38 14.34 -13.80 4.07
N ASP A 39 13.35 -14.16 4.89
CA ASP A 39 12.68 -13.25 5.82
C ASP A 39 11.82 -12.20 5.10
N PHE A 40 10.71 -12.67 4.50
CA PHE A 40 9.74 -11.84 3.79
C PHE A 40 8.67 -11.21 4.70
N GLY A 41 8.86 -11.22 6.01
CA GLY A 41 7.88 -10.72 6.98
C GLY A 41 7.50 -9.25 6.82
N LEU A 42 8.33 -8.44 6.16
CA LEU A 42 8.04 -7.03 5.86
C LEU A 42 7.82 -6.74 4.38
N SER A 43 7.81 -7.78 3.54
CA SER A 43 7.70 -7.62 2.10
C SER A 43 6.33 -7.07 1.70
N HIS A 44 6.32 -6.37 0.58
CA HIS A 44 5.12 -5.83 -0.05
C HIS A 44 5.00 -6.33 -1.49
N HIS A 45 3.83 -6.78 -1.88
CA HIS A 45 3.52 -7.13 -3.27
C HIS A 45 2.67 -6.02 -3.88
N ASN A 46 3.19 -5.32 -4.90
CA ASN A 46 2.56 -4.11 -5.47
C ASN A 46 1.14 -4.30 -6.02
N GLN A 47 0.75 -5.53 -6.30
CA GLN A 47 -0.61 -5.88 -6.76
C GLN A 47 -1.52 -6.39 -5.64
N LEU A 48 -1.01 -6.49 -4.41
CA LEU A 48 -1.77 -6.90 -3.24
C LEU A 48 -1.85 -5.75 -2.24
N PRO A 49 -2.89 -5.71 -1.41
CA PRO A 49 -2.98 -4.74 -0.33
C PRO A 49 -1.79 -4.83 0.62
N ASP A 50 -1.30 -3.70 1.06
CA ASP A 50 -0.23 -3.65 2.06
C ASP A 50 -0.82 -3.73 3.48
N LEU A 51 -0.94 -4.96 3.99
CA LEU A 51 -1.49 -5.24 5.32
C LEU A 51 -0.70 -4.56 6.43
N LEU A 52 0.63 -4.45 6.27
CA LEU A 52 1.48 -3.81 7.26
C LEU A 52 1.30 -2.28 7.31
N GLN A 53 0.99 -1.65 6.19
CA GLN A 53 0.70 -0.22 6.14
C GLN A 53 -0.63 0.11 6.83
N GLU A 54 -1.60 -0.80 6.72
CA GLU A 54 -2.90 -0.65 7.38
C GLU A 54 -2.81 -0.85 8.89
N GLU A 55 -2.00 -1.82 9.34
CA GLU A 55 -1.87 -2.20 10.76
C GLU A 55 -0.97 -1.22 11.54
N PHE A 56 0.04 -0.66 10.91
CA PHE A 56 1.10 0.07 11.62
C PHE A 56 1.40 1.46 11.04
N ARG A 57 1.13 2.48 11.83
CA ARG A 57 1.45 3.88 11.49
C ARG A 57 2.94 4.25 11.64
N ILE A 58 3.77 3.31 12.08
CA ILE A 58 5.21 3.52 12.33
C ILE A 58 6.01 2.76 11.26
N PRO A 59 7.08 3.33 10.68
CA PRO A 59 7.92 2.62 9.72
C PRO A 59 8.56 1.38 10.36
N TYR A 60 8.26 0.21 9.81
CA TYR A 60 8.86 -1.07 10.21
C TYR A 60 10.06 -1.41 9.35
N GLY A 61 11.05 -2.03 9.95
CA GLY A 61 12.26 -2.49 9.30
C GLY A 61 13.49 -2.26 10.15
N THR A 62 14.62 -2.79 9.69
CA THR A 62 15.90 -2.66 10.39
C THR A 62 16.45 -1.26 10.17
N ALA A 63 16.36 -0.43 11.19
CA ALA A 63 16.63 1.02 11.18
C ALA A 63 17.88 1.47 10.39
N PRO A 64 19.06 0.84 10.50
CA PRO A 64 20.25 1.24 9.76
C PRO A 64 20.14 1.13 8.24
N TYR A 65 19.34 0.19 7.72
CA TYR A 65 19.23 -0.13 6.29
C TYR A 65 18.02 0.50 5.61
N MET A 66 17.08 1.06 6.38
CA MET A 66 15.82 1.59 5.89
C MET A 66 16.02 2.79 4.96
N ALA A 67 15.34 2.79 3.82
CA ALA A 67 15.36 3.88 2.84
C ALA A 67 14.62 5.14 3.35
N PRO A 68 14.99 6.35 2.87
CA PRO A 68 14.36 7.61 3.28
C PRO A 68 12.84 7.62 3.06
N GLU A 69 12.36 7.19 1.91
CA GLU A 69 10.93 7.16 1.55
C GLU A 69 10.11 6.24 2.47
N ARG A 70 10.74 5.19 3.02
CA ARG A 70 10.11 4.32 4.00
C ARG A 70 9.77 5.04 5.31
N LEU A 71 10.57 6.05 5.69
CA LEU A 71 10.29 6.93 6.82
C LEU A 71 9.10 7.87 6.57
N LEU A 72 8.68 7.99 5.32
CA LEU A 72 7.52 8.74 4.86
C LEU A 72 6.33 7.83 4.53
N ALA A 73 6.40 6.55 4.95
CA ALA A 73 5.40 5.51 4.73
C ALA A 73 5.16 5.14 3.24
N VAL A 74 6.11 5.44 2.34
CA VAL A 74 6.07 4.97 0.95
C VAL A 74 6.62 3.55 0.90
N ARG A 75 5.81 2.59 0.42
CA ARG A 75 6.15 1.15 0.41
C ARG A 75 6.08 0.50 -0.96
N ASP A 76 5.62 1.18 -1.97
CA ASP A 76 5.40 0.69 -3.34
C ASP A 76 6.58 0.93 -4.30
N ASP A 77 7.69 1.49 -3.80
CA ASP A 77 8.87 1.74 -4.63
C ASP A 77 9.96 0.67 -4.42
N PRO A 78 10.25 -0.20 -5.43
CA PRO A 78 11.27 -1.24 -5.34
C PRO A 78 12.70 -0.69 -5.17
N ARG A 79 12.92 0.59 -5.48
CA ARG A 79 14.22 1.25 -5.30
C ARG A 79 14.59 1.45 -3.83
N SER A 80 13.65 1.22 -2.90
CA SER A 80 13.96 1.16 -1.47
C SER A 80 14.87 -0.03 -1.11
N ASP A 81 14.73 -1.18 -1.78
CA ASP A 81 15.63 -2.32 -1.61
C ASP A 81 17.04 -2.03 -2.16
N LEU A 82 17.12 -1.24 -3.25
CA LEU A 82 18.41 -0.81 -3.81
C LEU A 82 19.15 0.14 -2.87
N PHE A 83 18.43 0.99 -2.16
CA PHE A 83 19.02 1.81 -1.08
C PHE A 83 19.57 0.93 0.03
N SER A 84 18.82 -0.04 0.51
CA SER A 84 19.25 -0.97 1.55
C SER A 84 20.48 -1.78 1.12
N LEU A 85 20.54 -2.23 -0.13
CA LEU A 85 21.73 -2.86 -0.71
C LEU A 85 22.91 -1.86 -0.79
N GLY A 86 22.65 -0.60 -1.12
CA GLY A 86 23.66 0.47 -1.09
C GLY A 86 24.25 0.68 0.30
N VAL A 87 23.42 0.61 1.36
CA VAL A 87 23.89 0.65 2.77
C VAL A 87 24.78 -0.54 3.09
N LEU A 88 24.41 -1.75 2.66
CA LEU A 88 25.23 -2.95 2.83
C LEU A 88 26.56 -2.84 2.11
N LEU A 89 26.58 -2.42 0.86
CA LEU A 89 27.79 -2.19 0.07
C LEU A 89 28.72 -1.19 0.75
N TYR A 90 28.16 -0.06 1.18
CA TYR A 90 28.92 0.95 1.91
C TYR A 90 29.55 0.37 3.16
N PHE A 91 28.76 -0.34 3.98
CA PHE A 91 29.24 -0.93 5.25
C PHE A 91 30.32 -1.98 5.01
N PHE A 92 30.09 -2.95 4.12
CA PHE A 92 31.07 -4.01 3.87
C PHE A 92 32.38 -3.51 3.26
N THR A 93 32.36 -2.41 2.52
CA THR A 93 33.55 -1.88 1.86
C THR A 93 34.29 -0.84 2.67
N THR A 94 33.61 -0.10 3.57
CA THR A 94 34.22 0.95 4.40
C THR A 94 34.43 0.54 5.86
N GLY A 95 33.66 -0.44 6.36
CA GLY A 95 33.65 -0.85 7.77
C GLY A 95 32.74 0.01 8.66
N VAL A 96 32.11 1.07 8.13
CA VAL A 96 31.22 1.95 8.89
C VAL A 96 29.87 2.10 8.20
N ARG A 97 28.82 2.39 8.97
CA ARG A 97 27.48 2.63 8.38
C ARG A 97 27.35 4.06 7.84
N PRO A 98 26.76 4.26 6.67
CA PRO A 98 26.73 5.56 6.00
C PRO A 98 25.99 6.65 6.79
N PHE A 99 24.98 6.26 7.58
CA PHE A 99 24.14 7.17 8.37
C PHE A 99 24.29 7.00 9.88
N GLY A 100 25.27 6.19 10.32
CA GLY A 100 25.54 5.87 11.73
C GLY A 100 24.58 4.82 12.31
N GLU A 101 24.67 4.63 13.62
CA GLU A 101 23.96 3.57 14.37
C GLU A 101 22.61 4.03 14.95
N SER A 102 22.01 5.11 14.44
CA SER A 102 20.81 5.66 15.08
C SER A 102 19.60 4.77 14.88
N GLU A 103 19.08 4.21 15.95
CA GLU A 103 17.84 3.43 16.02
C GLU A 103 16.60 4.29 16.30
N THR A 104 16.80 5.56 16.68
CA THR A 104 15.68 6.47 16.95
C THR A 104 15.11 7.06 15.66
N LEU A 105 13.79 7.25 15.58
CA LEU A 105 13.11 7.92 14.45
C LEU A 105 13.74 9.30 14.14
N ARG A 106 14.12 10.06 15.17
CA ARG A 106 14.75 11.37 15.00
C ARG A 106 16.13 11.24 14.33
N GLY A 107 16.90 10.22 14.70
CA GLY A 107 18.20 9.92 14.08
C GLY A 107 18.05 9.41 12.65
N MET A 108 17.09 8.51 12.41
CA MET A 108 16.80 7.98 11.08
C MET A 108 16.33 9.07 10.10
N ARG A 109 15.52 10.02 10.56
CA ARG A 109 15.06 11.14 9.74
C ARG A 109 16.20 12.01 9.17
N ARG A 110 17.43 11.96 9.71
CA ARG A 110 18.57 12.70 9.15
C ARG A 110 18.87 12.29 7.71
N ARG A 111 18.61 11.04 7.31
CA ARG A 111 18.81 10.55 5.93
C ARG A 111 17.85 11.17 4.91
N LEU A 112 16.80 11.85 5.34
CA LEU A 112 15.89 12.60 4.47
C LEU A 112 16.53 13.87 3.89
N TRP A 113 17.60 14.38 4.49
CA TRP A 113 18.24 15.63 4.04
C TRP A 113 19.77 15.59 4.05
N ARG A 114 20.37 14.54 4.64
CA ARG A 114 21.84 14.46 4.82
C ARG A 114 22.41 13.26 4.10
N ASP A 115 23.37 13.52 3.20
CA ASP A 115 24.09 12.47 2.50
C ASP A 115 25.10 11.76 3.43
N PRO A 116 25.52 10.53 3.06
CA PRO A 116 26.64 9.86 3.72
C PRO A 116 27.97 10.56 3.39
N TYR A 117 29.02 10.25 4.14
CA TYR A 117 30.37 10.57 3.67
C TYR A 117 30.67 9.76 2.42
N PRO A 118 31.34 10.36 1.40
CA PRO A 118 31.79 9.58 0.26
C PRO A 118 32.81 8.51 0.72
N PRO A 119 32.73 7.26 0.23
CA PRO A 119 33.64 6.19 0.60
C PRO A 119 35.13 6.55 0.45
N ARG A 120 35.51 7.27 -0.60
CA ARG A 120 36.90 7.73 -0.83
C ARG A 120 37.39 8.71 0.19
N LYS A 121 36.53 9.40 0.94
CA LYS A 121 36.92 10.22 2.09
C LYS A 121 37.41 9.35 3.24
N LEU A 122 36.88 8.15 3.39
CA LEU A 122 37.25 7.19 4.47
C LEU A 122 38.38 6.27 4.03
N LYS A 123 38.41 5.90 2.76
CA LYS A 123 39.42 5.05 2.12
C LYS A 123 39.87 5.69 0.82
N PRO A 124 41.02 6.39 0.77
CA PRO A 124 41.48 7.08 -0.43
C PRO A 124 41.63 6.17 -1.65
N ASP A 125 41.98 4.90 -1.47
CA ASP A 125 42.16 3.90 -2.52
C ASP A 125 40.84 3.25 -2.97
N TYR A 126 39.70 3.76 -2.49
CA TYR A 126 38.39 3.21 -2.86
C TYR A 126 38.11 3.43 -4.35
N PRO A 127 37.75 2.37 -5.11
CA PRO A 127 37.57 2.48 -6.56
C PRO A 127 36.50 3.53 -6.94
N PRO A 128 36.79 4.44 -7.88
CA PRO A 128 35.83 5.46 -8.34
C PRO A 128 34.51 4.89 -8.84
N TRP A 129 34.58 3.79 -9.62
CA TRP A 129 33.38 3.11 -10.12
C TRP A 129 32.48 2.55 -9.01
N LEU A 130 33.09 2.03 -7.95
CA LEU A 130 32.33 1.48 -6.83
C LEU A 130 31.72 2.61 -5.98
N GLN A 131 32.44 3.73 -5.81
CA GLN A 131 31.88 4.92 -5.18
C GLN A 131 30.69 5.48 -5.95
N GLU A 132 30.76 5.53 -7.28
CA GLU A 132 29.65 5.95 -8.14
C GLU A 132 28.40 5.09 -7.88
N ILE A 133 28.56 3.75 -7.90
CA ILE A 133 27.46 2.82 -7.65
C ILE A 133 26.88 3.01 -6.25
N VAL A 134 27.74 3.01 -5.23
CA VAL A 134 27.29 3.10 -3.83
C VAL A 134 26.57 4.42 -3.56
N LEU A 135 27.13 5.55 -3.99
CA LEU A 135 26.50 6.85 -3.78
C LEU A 135 25.21 7.00 -4.59
N ARG A 136 25.13 6.39 -5.79
CA ARG A 136 23.91 6.38 -6.59
C ARG A 136 22.80 5.57 -5.89
N CYS A 137 23.11 4.42 -5.31
CA CYS A 137 22.14 3.66 -4.49
C CYS A 137 21.67 4.46 -3.28
N LEU A 138 22.53 5.28 -2.67
CA LEU A 138 22.26 6.04 -1.45
C LEU A 138 21.67 7.44 -1.70
N GLU A 139 21.29 7.78 -2.94
CA GLU A 139 20.57 9.02 -3.23
C GLU A 139 19.29 9.11 -2.40
N ILE A 140 19.03 10.31 -1.88
CA ILE A 140 17.86 10.56 -1.03
C ILE A 140 16.58 10.35 -1.84
N ASP A 141 16.52 10.95 -3.03
CA ASP A 141 15.38 10.80 -3.94
C ASP A 141 15.54 9.51 -4.78
N PRO A 142 14.57 8.57 -4.72
CA PRO A 142 14.61 7.34 -5.52
C PRO A 142 14.78 7.55 -7.02
N VAL A 143 14.34 8.69 -7.55
CA VAL A 143 14.46 9.01 -8.99
C VAL A 143 15.92 9.07 -9.46
N TRP A 144 16.85 9.44 -8.58
CA TRP A 144 18.27 9.52 -8.88
C TRP A 144 19.04 8.22 -8.66
N ARG A 145 18.41 7.19 -8.09
CA ARG A 145 18.98 5.85 -7.91
C ARG A 145 18.99 5.07 -9.24
N TYR A 146 19.40 3.82 -9.16
CA TYR A 146 19.17 2.88 -10.25
C TYR A 146 17.67 2.67 -10.46
N PRO A 147 17.17 2.72 -11.71
CA PRO A 147 15.75 2.48 -11.98
C PRO A 147 15.34 1.03 -11.71
N THR A 148 16.26 0.07 -11.87
CA THR A 148 16.01 -1.36 -11.63
C THR A 148 17.19 -2.04 -10.95
N ALA A 149 16.91 -3.13 -10.24
CA ALA A 149 17.95 -4.01 -9.67
C ALA A 149 18.80 -4.68 -10.75
N SER A 150 18.24 -4.94 -11.94
CA SER A 150 18.96 -5.51 -13.07
C SER A 150 20.07 -4.57 -13.57
N GLN A 151 19.81 -3.26 -13.65
CA GLN A 151 20.85 -2.29 -14.02
C GLN A 151 21.95 -2.19 -12.97
N LEU A 152 21.58 -2.23 -11.69
CA LEU A 152 22.57 -2.27 -10.61
C LEU A 152 23.44 -3.55 -10.69
N ALA A 153 22.81 -4.71 -10.94
CA ALA A 153 23.53 -5.98 -11.09
C ALA A 153 24.50 -5.93 -12.30
N PHE A 154 24.09 -5.33 -13.40
CA PHE A 154 24.93 -5.15 -14.59
C PHE A 154 26.15 -4.29 -14.30
N ASP A 155 25.98 -3.11 -13.69
CA ASP A 155 27.06 -2.20 -13.34
C ASP A 155 28.05 -2.84 -12.32
N LEU A 156 27.55 -3.61 -11.37
CA LEU A 156 28.39 -4.37 -10.42
C LEU A 156 29.18 -5.51 -11.09
N ALA A 157 28.70 -6.07 -12.19
CA ALA A 157 29.37 -7.10 -12.97
C ALA A 157 30.37 -6.51 -13.99
N HIS A 158 30.19 -5.28 -14.43
CA HIS A 158 30.97 -4.64 -15.49
C HIS A 158 31.53 -3.28 -15.03
N PRO A 159 32.54 -3.25 -14.12
CA PRO A 159 33.10 -2.02 -13.55
C PRO A 159 33.64 -1.03 -14.60
N ASP A 160 34.14 -1.55 -15.71
CA ASP A 160 34.68 -0.81 -16.85
C ASP A 160 33.61 -0.04 -17.65
N GLN A 161 32.35 -0.46 -17.56
CA GLN A 161 31.21 0.15 -18.24
C GLN A 161 30.44 1.15 -17.36
N VAL A 162 30.82 1.29 -16.08
CA VAL A 162 30.16 2.22 -15.18
C VAL A 162 30.41 3.66 -15.62
N LYS A 163 29.34 4.37 -15.93
CA LYS A 163 29.42 5.80 -16.27
C LYS A 163 29.76 6.61 -15.03
N LEU A 164 30.99 7.08 -14.93
CA LEU A 164 31.46 7.93 -13.85
C LEU A 164 30.84 9.33 -13.97
N THR A 165 30.31 9.84 -12.86
CA THR A 165 29.78 11.19 -12.73
C THR A 165 30.56 11.94 -11.63
N ALA A 166 30.12 13.15 -11.25
CA ALA A 166 30.66 13.87 -10.11
C ALA A 166 30.67 13.09 -8.78
N ARG A 167 29.85 12.02 -8.66
CA ARG A 167 29.85 11.13 -7.51
C ARG A 167 31.16 10.35 -7.37
N ALA A 168 31.74 9.91 -8.47
CA ALA A 168 32.98 9.13 -8.47
C ALA A 168 34.16 9.91 -7.85
N GLU A 169 34.21 11.23 -8.05
CA GLU A 169 35.28 12.10 -7.57
C GLU A 169 34.92 12.85 -6.27
N ARG A 170 33.75 12.64 -5.76
CA ARG A 170 33.27 13.34 -4.57
C ARG A 170 34.04 12.93 -3.31
N LEU A 171 34.56 13.90 -2.57
CA LEU A 171 35.30 13.69 -1.31
C LEU A 171 34.60 14.31 -0.09
N ASN A 172 33.63 15.20 -0.31
CA ASN A 172 32.95 15.91 0.75
C ASN A 172 31.43 15.70 0.67
N ARG A 173 30.77 15.82 1.79
CA ARG A 173 29.31 15.91 1.87
C ARG A 173 28.82 17.20 1.21
N ASP A 174 27.53 17.25 0.89
CA ASP A 174 26.91 18.50 0.47
C ASP A 174 27.07 19.60 1.51
N PRO A 175 27.24 20.86 1.05
CA PRO A 175 27.40 22.00 1.93
C PRO A 175 26.15 22.17 2.82
N ILE A 176 26.35 22.77 3.99
CA ILE A 176 25.28 22.97 4.99
C ILE A 176 24.09 23.71 4.39
N SER A 177 24.32 24.64 3.46
CA SER A 177 23.24 25.35 2.74
C SER A 177 22.32 24.42 1.97
N THR A 178 22.86 23.40 1.29
CA THR A 178 22.08 22.37 0.58
C THR A 178 21.31 21.50 1.57
N VAL A 179 21.95 21.09 2.67
CA VAL A 179 21.32 20.31 3.75
C VAL A 179 20.16 21.12 4.38
N TRP A 180 20.39 22.42 4.66
CA TRP A 180 19.34 23.32 5.16
C TRP A 180 18.19 23.46 4.17
N ARG A 181 18.50 23.73 2.91
CA ARG A 181 17.49 23.81 1.86
C ARG A 181 16.66 22.52 1.76
N ARG A 182 17.28 21.33 1.80
CA ARG A 182 16.56 20.03 1.82
C ARG A 182 15.73 19.87 3.08
N ARG A 183 16.22 20.28 4.25
CA ARG A 183 15.50 20.18 5.51
C ARG A 183 14.28 21.08 5.58
N PHE A 184 14.37 22.29 5.05
CA PHE A 184 13.25 23.26 5.06
C PHE A 184 12.36 23.15 3.82
N ASN A 185 12.89 22.73 2.68
CA ASN A 185 12.13 22.32 1.50
C ASN A 185 11.79 20.83 1.52
N GLY A 186 12.09 20.12 2.57
CA GLY A 186 11.72 18.72 2.80
C GLY A 186 10.21 18.46 2.77
N ASN A 187 9.41 19.53 2.91
CA ASN A 187 8.04 19.56 2.43
C ASN A 187 7.90 19.24 0.93
N LEU A 188 8.95 19.37 0.10
CA LEU A 188 8.89 19.05 -1.33
C LEU A 188 8.96 17.54 -1.61
N MET A 189 9.65 16.72 -0.79
CA MET A 189 9.57 15.26 -0.90
C MET A 189 8.27 14.72 -0.29
N GLN A 190 7.85 15.26 0.86
CA GLN A 190 6.51 15.02 1.39
C GLN A 190 5.41 15.58 0.47
N GLN A 191 5.68 16.67 -0.24
CA GLN A 191 4.76 17.24 -1.24
C GLN A 191 4.91 16.59 -2.61
N ARG A 192 6.05 16.01 -3.02
CA ARG A 192 6.14 15.23 -4.25
C ARG A 192 5.53 13.83 -4.10
N GLY A 193 5.78 13.10 -3.00
CA GLY A 193 5.02 11.90 -2.68
C GLY A 193 3.54 12.19 -2.46
N LYS A 194 3.21 13.28 -1.75
CA LYS A 194 1.84 13.78 -1.60
C LYS A 194 1.37 14.61 -2.79
N ALA A 195 2.19 15.21 -3.63
CA ALA A 195 1.75 16.00 -4.77
C ALA A 195 1.67 15.19 -6.06
N ASP A 196 2.40 14.11 -6.26
CA ASP A 196 2.05 13.13 -7.31
C ASP A 196 0.82 12.30 -6.89
N VAL A 197 0.74 11.87 -5.67
CA VAL A 197 -0.47 11.28 -5.09
C VAL A 197 -1.55 12.34 -4.91
N ALA A 198 -1.29 13.55 -4.38
CA ALA A 198 -2.30 14.60 -4.25
C ALA A 198 -2.61 15.34 -5.55
N ALA A 199 -1.77 15.38 -6.58
CA ALA A 199 -2.14 15.87 -7.91
C ALA A 199 -2.94 14.84 -8.70
N GLN A 200 -2.68 13.56 -8.54
CA GLN A 200 -3.61 12.48 -8.93
C GLN A 200 -4.84 12.42 -8.00
N LEU A 201 -4.71 12.77 -6.72
CA LEU A 201 -5.76 12.84 -5.70
C LEU A 201 -6.60 14.12 -5.80
N ALA A 202 -6.05 15.24 -6.25
CA ALA A 202 -6.77 16.50 -6.42
C ALA A 202 -7.63 16.56 -7.70
N SER A 203 -7.54 15.56 -8.58
CA SER A 203 -8.26 15.57 -9.87
C SER A 203 -9.56 14.77 -9.88
N GLY A 204 -9.91 14.00 -8.85
CA GLY A 204 -11.16 13.25 -8.84
C GLY A 204 -11.71 12.96 -7.44
N PRO A 205 -13.04 13.07 -7.25
CA PRO A 205 -13.66 12.79 -5.97
C PRO A 205 -13.46 11.33 -5.54
N ILE A 206 -13.40 11.10 -4.23
CA ILE A 206 -13.30 9.76 -3.65
C ILE A 206 -14.69 9.26 -3.29
N VAL A 207 -15.11 8.18 -3.92
CA VAL A 207 -16.33 7.44 -3.59
C VAL A 207 -15.93 6.22 -2.77
N MET A 208 -16.37 6.14 -1.53
CA MET A 208 -16.15 4.97 -0.66
C MET A 208 -17.39 4.11 -0.62
N ILE A 209 -17.23 2.79 -0.78
CA ILE A 209 -18.32 1.83 -0.63
C ILE A 209 -18.03 0.92 0.55
N ALA A 210 -18.91 0.97 1.56
CA ALA A 210 -18.86 0.06 2.70
C ALA A 210 -19.62 -1.23 2.35
N LEU A 211 -18.86 -2.33 2.23
CA LEU A 211 -19.33 -3.65 1.81
C LEU A 211 -19.35 -4.64 2.97
N ASP A 212 -20.39 -5.44 3.01
CA ASP A 212 -20.40 -6.66 3.80
C ASP A 212 -20.30 -7.87 2.85
N VAL A 213 -19.12 -8.48 2.83
CA VAL A 213 -18.83 -9.59 1.91
C VAL A 213 -19.30 -10.96 2.41
N SER A 214 -20.25 -10.99 3.36
CA SER A 214 -20.93 -12.24 3.77
C SER A 214 -21.90 -12.72 2.68
N GLU A 215 -22.13 -14.02 2.60
CA GLU A 215 -23.08 -14.65 1.66
C GLU A 215 -24.51 -14.07 1.80
N GLU A 216 -24.92 -13.75 3.03
CA GLU A 216 -26.22 -13.16 3.34
C GLU A 216 -26.43 -11.76 2.73
N SER A 217 -25.35 -11.09 2.34
CA SER A 217 -25.35 -9.73 1.80
C SER A 217 -25.28 -9.68 0.27
N ARG A 218 -25.39 -10.82 -0.43
CA ARG A 218 -25.20 -10.92 -1.88
C ARG A 218 -26.11 -9.98 -2.70
N GLU A 219 -27.40 -9.94 -2.41
CA GLU A 219 -28.35 -9.06 -3.11
C GLU A 219 -28.06 -7.58 -2.83
N LEU A 220 -27.69 -7.26 -1.60
CA LEU A 220 -27.30 -5.90 -1.21
C LEU A 220 -26.01 -5.48 -1.91
N ASN A 221 -25.02 -6.36 -1.97
CA ASN A 221 -23.74 -6.11 -2.64
C ASN A 221 -23.91 -5.89 -4.14
N GLU A 222 -24.86 -6.57 -4.78
CA GLU A 222 -25.23 -6.33 -6.17
C GLU A 222 -25.87 -4.95 -6.36
N ALA A 223 -26.80 -4.57 -5.49
CA ALA A 223 -27.42 -3.24 -5.52
C ALA A 223 -26.40 -2.12 -5.28
N LEU A 224 -25.41 -2.36 -4.40
CA LEU A 224 -24.30 -1.45 -4.17
C LEU A 224 -23.42 -1.31 -5.42
N ARG A 225 -23.16 -2.40 -6.15
CA ARG A 225 -22.38 -2.36 -7.39
C ARG A 225 -23.07 -1.55 -8.48
N VAL A 226 -24.38 -1.79 -8.70
CA VAL A 226 -25.18 -1.00 -9.66
C VAL A 226 -25.20 0.48 -9.30
N THR A 227 -25.26 0.80 -8.00
CA THR A 227 -25.21 2.17 -7.52
C THR A 227 -23.82 2.79 -7.76
N ALA A 228 -22.75 2.03 -7.51
CA ALA A 228 -21.38 2.43 -7.80
C ALA A 228 -21.17 2.75 -9.29
N GLU A 229 -21.62 1.87 -10.17
CA GLU A 229 -21.56 2.06 -11.63
C GLU A 229 -22.21 3.37 -12.05
N ARG A 230 -23.41 3.66 -11.53
CA ARG A 230 -24.13 4.91 -11.82
C ARG A 230 -23.36 6.14 -11.35
N ILE A 231 -22.84 6.12 -10.12
CA ILE A 231 -22.08 7.24 -9.57
C ILE A 231 -20.79 7.45 -10.38
N LEU A 232 -20.05 6.39 -10.69
CA LEU A 232 -18.81 6.46 -11.45
C LEU A 232 -19.05 6.90 -12.90
N ALA A 233 -20.20 6.57 -13.50
CA ALA A 233 -20.59 7.05 -14.83
C ALA A 233 -20.82 8.56 -14.85
N THR A 234 -21.32 9.16 -13.74
CA THR A 234 -21.49 10.61 -13.62
C THR A 234 -20.22 11.34 -13.21
N LEU A 235 -19.24 10.62 -12.65
CA LEU A 235 -17.98 11.16 -12.14
C LEU A 235 -16.79 10.40 -12.77
N PRO A 236 -16.44 10.63 -14.06
CA PRO A 236 -15.42 9.85 -14.77
C PRO A 236 -14.04 9.87 -14.13
N ALA A 237 -13.71 10.93 -13.40
CA ALA A 237 -12.45 11.09 -12.69
C ALA A 237 -12.49 10.53 -11.24
N ALA A 238 -13.64 10.02 -10.77
CA ALA A 238 -13.76 9.51 -9.40
C ALA A 238 -12.90 8.26 -9.17
N ARG A 239 -12.39 8.15 -7.95
CA ARG A 239 -11.72 6.96 -7.43
C ARG A 239 -12.64 6.23 -6.49
N LEU A 240 -12.54 4.91 -6.50
CA LEU A 240 -13.35 4.03 -5.69
C LEU A 240 -12.52 3.42 -4.55
N ALA A 241 -12.95 3.61 -3.31
CA ALA A 241 -12.43 2.91 -2.14
C ALA A 241 -13.46 1.87 -1.68
N CYS A 242 -13.15 0.59 -1.84
CA CYS A 242 -13.98 -0.50 -1.33
C CYS A 242 -13.52 -0.87 0.07
N MET A 243 -14.41 -0.83 1.03
CA MET A 243 -14.11 -1.05 2.44
C MET A 243 -14.97 -2.16 3.04
N ASN A 244 -14.34 -3.06 3.79
CA ASN A 244 -15.02 -4.00 4.68
C ASN A 244 -14.54 -3.79 6.11
N VAL A 245 -15.45 -3.84 7.09
CA VAL A 245 -15.11 -3.78 8.50
C VAL A 245 -15.34 -5.14 9.14
N LEU A 246 -14.26 -5.77 9.60
CA LEU A 246 -14.29 -6.96 10.43
C LEU A 246 -14.65 -6.55 11.86
N LYS A 247 -15.85 -6.93 12.30
CA LYS A 247 -16.32 -6.61 13.65
C LYS A 247 -15.63 -7.50 14.68
N LEU A 248 -14.87 -6.89 15.58
CA LEU A 248 -14.26 -7.56 16.72
C LEU A 248 -15.27 -7.75 17.86
N GLY A 249 -15.29 -8.93 18.47
CA GLY A 249 -16.02 -9.18 19.71
C GLY A 249 -15.31 -8.57 20.91
N ARG A 250 -16.05 -8.09 21.92
CA ARG A 250 -15.47 -7.49 23.14
C ARG A 250 -14.60 -8.44 23.99
N VAL A 251 -14.63 -9.74 23.74
CA VAL A 251 -13.98 -10.79 24.57
C VAL A 251 -13.40 -11.89 23.67
N THR A 252 -12.84 -11.62 22.52
CA THR A 252 -12.30 -12.69 21.68
C THR A 252 -10.78 -12.56 21.62
N ILE A 253 -10.09 -13.63 22.05
CA ILE A 253 -8.68 -13.86 21.75
C ILE A 253 -8.58 -13.88 20.23
N ASP A 254 -7.67 -13.06 19.71
CA ASP A 254 -7.35 -12.81 18.31
C ASP A 254 -7.32 -14.12 17.48
N ARG A 255 -8.36 -14.35 16.69
CA ARG A 255 -8.38 -15.40 15.67
C ARG A 255 -8.32 -14.73 14.30
N THR A 256 -7.13 -14.32 13.92
CA THR A 256 -6.79 -13.89 12.55
C THR A 256 -7.04 -15.00 11.52
N LEU A 257 -7.06 -16.25 11.99
CA LEU A 257 -7.37 -17.44 11.21
C LEU A 257 -8.83 -17.88 11.43
N ASP A 258 -9.45 -18.40 10.40
CA ASP A 258 -10.73 -19.10 10.49
C ASP A 258 -10.56 -20.52 11.07
N GLU A 259 -11.64 -21.30 11.13
CA GLU A 259 -11.60 -22.70 11.62
C GLU A 259 -10.83 -23.63 10.70
N GLU A 260 -10.60 -23.22 9.45
CA GLU A 260 -9.89 -23.96 8.40
C GLU A 260 -8.41 -23.50 8.28
N GLY A 261 -7.99 -22.48 9.05
CA GLY A 261 -6.61 -21.97 9.06
C GLY A 261 -6.33 -20.89 8.02
N ASN A 262 -7.35 -20.36 7.33
CA ASN A 262 -7.20 -19.28 6.35
C ASN A 262 -7.21 -17.92 7.08
N ASN A 263 -6.49 -16.96 6.51
CA ASN A 263 -6.45 -15.61 7.05
C ASN A 263 -7.70 -14.81 6.62
N LYS A 264 -8.61 -14.57 7.58
CA LYS A 264 -9.87 -13.84 7.35
C LYS A 264 -9.69 -12.49 6.68
N HIS A 265 -8.60 -11.79 6.97
CA HIS A 265 -8.30 -10.47 6.39
C HIS A 265 -8.00 -10.60 4.90
N VAL A 266 -7.15 -11.58 4.53
CA VAL A 266 -6.82 -11.86 3.13
C VAL A 266 -8.06 -12.26 2.33
N ASP A 267 -8.89 -13.13 2.88
CA ASP A 267 -10.13 -13.59 2.20
C ASP A 267 -11.09 -12.42 1.93
N ARG A 268 -11.20 -11.49 2.88
CA ARG A 268 -12.02 -10.27 2.71
C ARG A 268 -11.45 -9.35 1.62
N LEU A 269 -10.13 -9.18 1.57
CA LEU A 269 -9.48 -8.37 0.52
C LEU A 269 -9.69 -8.97 -0.88
N VAL A 270 -9.55 -10.29 -1.00
CA VAL A 270 -9.84 -11.02 -2.25
C VAL A 270 -11.29 -10.84 -2.65
N ALA A 271 -12.22 -10.98 -1.70
CA ALA A 271 -13.65 -10.81 -1.95
C ALA A 271 -14.00 -9.37 -2.40
N LEU A 272 -13.40 -8.34 -1.81
CA LEU A 272 -13.57 -6.95 -2.23
C LEU A 272 -13.06 -6.70 -3.65
N ARG A 273 -11.88 -7.23 -4.00
CA ARG A 273 -11.34 -7.13 -5.37
C ARG A 273 -12.22 -7.84 -6.38
N HIS A 274 -12.68 -9.04 -6.07
CA HIS A 274 -13.59 -9.80 -6.93
C HIS A 274 -14.92 -9.05 -7.12
N TRP A 275 -15.47 -8.43 -6.06
CA TRP A 275 -16.66 -7.62 -6.16
C TRP A 275 -16.48 -6.40 -7.07
N ALA A 276 -15.31 -5.75 -7.03
CA ALA A 276 -15.00 -4.56 -7.83
C ALA A 276 -14.62 -4.87 -9.28
N GLN A 277 -14.21 -6.11 -9.60
CA GLN A 277 -13.73 -6.51 -10.93
C GLN A 277 -14.67 -6.14 -12.09
N PRO A 278 -16.01 -6.34 -11.98
CA PRO A 278 -16.94 -5.97 -13.07
C PRO A 278 -16.99 -4.47 -13.37
N LEU A 279 -16.58 -3.60 -12.45
CA LEU A 279 -16.54 -2.15 -12.63
C LEU A 279 -15.46 -1.68 -13.62
N LYS A 280 -14.52 -2.56 -13.98
CA LYS A 280 -13.44 -2.34 -14.97
C LYS A 280 -12.68 -1.02 -14.75
N LEU A 281 -12.40 -0.68 -13.50
CA LEU A 281 -11.61 0.49 -13.13
C LEU A 281 -10.12 0.22 -13.31
N ASP A 282 -9.39 1.24 -13.72
CA ASP A 282 -7.93 1.21 -13.74
C ASP A 282 -7.39 1.00 -12.31
N GLU A 283 -6.25 0.31 -12.15
CA GLU A 283 -5.64 0.00 -10.84
C GLU A 283 -5.43 1.26 -9.98
N ASN A 284 -5.11 2.39 -10.59
CA ASN A 284 -4.93 3.68 -9.91
C ASN A 284 -6.23 4.33 -9.40
N ARG A 285 -7.38 3.79 -9.80
CA ARG A 285 -8.71 4.31 -9.44
C ARG A 285 -9.46 3.45 -8.44
N LEU A 286 -8.92 2.27 -8.09
CA LEU A 286 -9.52 1.33 -7.14
C LEU A 286 -8.56 1.09 -5.98
N THR A 287 -9.06 1.27 -4.75
CA THR A 287 -8.40 0.82 -3.53
C THR A 287 -9.32 -0.10 -2.76
N VAL A 288 -8.76 -1.07 -2.04
CA VAL A 288 -9.51 -2.02 -1.22
C VAL A 288 -8.96 -2.01 0.21
N HIS A 289 -9.85 -1.97 1.19
CA HIS A 289 -9.49 -1.81 2.59
C HIS A 289 -10.30 -2.77 3.47
N VAL A 290 -9.62 -3.45 4.38
CA VAL A 290 -10.25 -4.24 5.44
C VAL A 290 -9.79 -3.68 6.77
N ILE A 291 -10.72 -3.27 7.62
CA ILE A 291 -10.43 -2.66 8.92
C ILE A 291 -11.07 -3.51 10.01
N GLU A 292 -10.32 -3.77 11.07
CA GLU A 292 -10.84 -4.43 12.27
C GLU A 292 -11.34 -3.39 13.27
N ALA A 293 -12.59 -3.48 13.71
CA ALA A 293 -13.13 -2.54 14.66
C ALA A 293 -14.26 -3.14 15.52
N ILE A 294 -14.37 -2.65 16.74
CA ILE A 294 -15.49 -2.97 17.66
C ILE A 294 -16.76 -2.24 17.19
N ASP A 295 -16.63 -0.99 16.74
CA ASP A 295 -17.71 -0.16 16.19
C ASP A 295 -17.47 0.08 14.69
N PRO A 296 -18.14 -0.67 13.80
CA PRO A 296 -17.98 -0.49 12.36
C PRO A 296 -18.37 0.89 11.86
N ALA A 297 -19.33 1.56 12.49
CA ALA A 297 -19.75 2.89 12.06
C ALA A 297 -18.63 3.93 12.34
N ALA A 298 -18.02 3.86 13.52
CA ALA A 298 -16.91 4.73 13.89
C ALA A 298 -15.72 4.53 12.93
N ALA A 299 -15.35 3.27 12.62
CA ALA A 299 -14.27 2.98 11.69
C ALA A 299 -14.52 3.52 10.27
N ILE A 300 -15.75 3.44 9.78
CA ILE A 300 -16.15 4.01 8.48
C ILE A 300 -16.01 5.53 8.49
N LEU A 301 -16.46 6.20 9.56
CA LEU A 301 -16.39 7.66 9.69
C LEU A 301 -14.96 8.16 9.81
N GLU A 302 -14.15 7.51 10.65
CA GLU A 302 -12.72 7.84 10.83
C GLU A 302 -11.93 7.66 9.52
N PHE A 303 -12.20 6.57 8.79
CA PHE A 303 -11.59 6.36 7.48
C PHE A 303 -12.00 7.44 6.48
N ALA A 304 -13.29 7.78 6.44
CA ALA A 304 -13.81 8.79 5.52
C ALA A 304 -13.20 10.17 5.78
N GLU A 305 -13.06 10.56 7.05
CA GLU A 305 -12.44 11.83 7.46
C GLU A 305 -10.93 11.84 7.14
N ALA A 306 -10.20 10.79 7.53
CA ALA A 306 -8.75 10.68 7.34
C ALA A 306 -8.34 10.68 5.85
N ASN A 307 -9.20 10.17 4.96
CA ASN A 307 -8.94 10.06 3.52
C ASN A 307 -9.69 11.11 2.69
N HIS A 308 -10.37 12.08 3.32
CA HIS A 308 -11.13 13.12 2.63
C HIS A 308 -12.14 12.55 1.61
N VAL A 309 -12.93 11.57 2.03
CA VAL A 309 -13.94 10.93 1.20
C VAL A 309 -15.06 11.92 0.89
N ASP A 310 -15.40 12.06 -0.38
CA ASP A 310 -16.45 12.98 -0.84
C ASP A 310 -17.84 12.34 -0.80
N HIS A 311 -17.90 11.02 -0.95
CA HIS A 311 -19.16 10.29 -1.03
C HIS A 311 -19.06 8.89 -0.43
N ILE A 312 -19.87 8.60 0.56
CA ILE A 312 -20.02 7.26 1.16
C ILE A 312 -21.23 6.57 0.58
N VAL A 313 -21.08 5.35 0.08
CA VAL A 313 -22.17 4.47 -0.33
C VAL A 313 -22.22 3.29 0.64
N ILE A 314 -23.33 3.14 1.34
CA ILE A 314 -23.50 2.11 2.35
C ILE A 314 -24.81 1.37 2.22
N GLY A 315 -24.79 0.07 2.48
CA GLY A 315 -25.99 -0.76 2.45
C GLY A 315 -26.81 -0.66 3.73
N ALA A 316 -28.15 -0.66 3.60
CA ALA A 316 -29.06 -0.85 4.71
C ALA A 316 -29.56 -2.28 4.76
N ARG A 317 -29.15 -3.06 5.78
CA ARG A 317 -29.71 -4.38 6.06
C ARG A 317 -31.18 -4.24 6.54
N GLN A 318 -32.07 -5.06 6.02
CA GLN A 318 -33.42 -5.15 6.53
C GLN A 318 -33.42 -6.01 7.79
N SER A 319 -33.75 -5.43 8.94
CA SER A 319 -34.11 -6.24 10.11
C SER A 319 -35.53 -6.78 9.94
N SER A 320 -35.71 -8.07 10.24
CA SER A 320 -36.98 -8.81 10.04
C SER A 320 -38.18 -8.26 10.81
N LEU A 321 -37.99 -7.38 11.78
CA LEU A 321 -39.03 -6.94 12.73
C LEU A 321 -39.53 -5.49 12.55
N LYS A 322 -38.80 -4.61 11.84
CA LYS A 322 -39.28 -3.24 11.56
C LYS A 322 -38.84 -2.77 10.18
N ARG A 323 -39.73 -2.87 9.22
CA ARG A 323 -39.53 -2.57 7.76
C ARG A 323 -39.16 -1.11 7.42
N THR A 324 -39.06 -0.21 8.39
CA THR A 324 -38.86 1.23 8.16
C THR A 324 -37.58 1.81 8.68
N LEU A 325 -36.75 1.08 9.45
CA LEU A 325 -35.54 1.62 10.07
C LEU A 325 -34.30 1.24 9.27
N LEU A 326 -33.37 2.19 9.17
CA LEU A 326 -32.00 1.97 8.72
C LEU A 326 -31.30 1.07 9.75
N GLY A 327 -30.37 0.20 9.30
CA GLY A 327 -29.53 -0.56 10.23
C GLY A 327 -28.69 0.39 11.10
N SER A 328 -28.29 -0.05 12.29
CA SER A 328 -27.56 0.78 13.26
C SER A 328 -26.30 1.44 12.68
N VAL A 329 -25.53 0.72 11.85
CA VAL A 329 -24.32 1.23 11.21
C VAL A 329 -24.67 2.29 10.15
N SER A 330 -25.55 1.98 9.22
CA SER A 330 -25.94 2.92 8.16
C SER A 330 -26.67 4.15 8.70
N ALA A 331 -27.44 4.02 9.78
CA ALA A 331 -28.08 5.16 10.45
C ALA A 331 -27.06 6.10 11.09
N LYS A 332 -26.08 5.55 11.80
CA LYS A 332 -25.02 6.33 12.44
C LYS A 332 -24.14 7.02 11.40
N VAL A 333 -23.71 6.29 10.36
CA VAL A 333 -22.91 6.88 9.27
C VAL A 333 -23.67 8.00 8.56
N ALA A 334 -24.97 7.81 8.27
CA ALA A 334 -25.78 8.84 7.61
C ALA A 334 -26.02 10.09 8.48
N ALA A 335 -25.98 9.94 9.81
CA ALA A 335 -26.18 11.05 10.76
C ALA A 335 -24.89 11.85 11.04
N GLU A 336 -23.73 11.18 11.04
CA GLU A 336 -22.46 11.76 11.54
C GLU A 336 -21.44 12.05 10.43
N ALA A 337 -21.63 11.54 9.18
CA ALA A 337 -20.68 11.79 8.11
C ALA A 337 -20.62 13.26 7.69
N ALA A 338 -19.40 13.78 7.49
CA ALA A 338 -19.17 15.14 7.00
C ALA A 338 -19.28 15.27 5.47
N CYS A 339 -19.55 14.18 4.75
CA CYS A 339 -19.65 14.11 3.29
C CYS A 339 -21.01 13.55 2.84
N THR A 340 -21.23 13.48 1.53
CA THR A 340 -22.47 12.87 0.97
C THR A 340 -22.58 11.40 1.33
N VAL A 341 -23.77 10.96 1.77
CA VAL A 341 -24.03 9.54 2.07
C VAL A 341 -25.20 9.02 1.24
N THR A 342 -24.97 7.99 0.47
CA THR A 342 -26.01 7.23 -0.22
C THR A 342 -26.27 5.91 0.49
N VAL A 343 -27.50 5.75 0.98
CA VAL A 343 -27.93 4.49 1.61
C VAL A 343 -28.67 3.63 0.60
N VAL A 344 -28.12 2.48 0.28
CA VAL A 344 -28.65 1.55 -0.73
C VAL A 344 -29.48 0.45 -0.06
N ARG A 345 -30.63 0.15 -0.63
CA ARG A 345 -31.47 -0.98 -0.23
C ARG A 345 -31.62 -1.96 -1.39
N PRO A 346 -31.63 -3.27 -1.12
CA PRO A 346 -31.86 -4.24 -2.19
C PRO A 346 -33.26 -4.02 -2.81
N PRO A 347 -33.42 -4.26 -4.12
CA PRO A 347 -34.69 -4.13 -4.79
C PRO A 347 -35.71 -5.12 -4.22
N ARG A 348 -36.98 -4.69 -4.08
CA ARG A 348 -38.09 -5.53 -3.59
C ARG A 348 -38.54 -6.50 -4.69
N LEU A 349 -37.83 -7.55 -4.98
CA LEU A 349 -38.20 -8.57 -5.93
C LEU A 349 -39.31 -9.54 -5.42
N ALA A 350 -39.52 -9.63 -4.10
CA ALA A 350 -40.47 -10.56 -3.49
C ALA A 350 -41.97 -10.16 -3.62
N LEU A 351 -42.30 -8.88 -3.84
CA LEU A 351 -43.69 -8.42 -3.87
C LEU A 351 -44.31 -8.46 -5.29
N LEU A 352 -43.57 -8.69 -6.34
CA LEU A 352 -44.08 -8.80 -7.70
C LEU A 352 -44.49 -10.24 -8.05
N ARG A 353 -43.99 -11.25 -7.35
CA ARG A 353 -44.38 -12.65 -7.55
C ARG A 353 -45.70 -13.00 -6.87
N GLU A 354 -46.12 -12.31 -5.81
CA GLU A 354 -47.39 -12.56 -5.12
C GLU A 354 -48.59 -11.81 -5.75
N ARG A 355 -48.37 -10.81 -6.64
CA ARG A 355 -49.45 -10.06 -7.29
C ARG A 355 -49.75 -10.54 -8.71
N GLY A 356 -49.10 -11.55 -9.22
CA GLY A 356 -49.18 -11.99 -10.60
C GLY A 356 -49.81 -13.36 -10.84
N ALA A 357 -50.45 -14.00 -9.85
CA ALA A 357 -51.22 -15.22 -10.09
C ALA A 357 -52.71 -14.87 -10.24
N PRO A 358 -53.30 -14.90 -11.43
CA PRO A 358 -54.74 -14.84 -11.57
C PRO A 358 -55.32 -16.17 -11.07
N THR A 359 -56.13 -16.09 -10.03
CA THR A 359 -56.99 -17.19 -9.58
C THR A 359 -58.05 -17.44 -10.64
N GLY A 360 -57.69 -18.24 -11.63
CA GLY A 360 -58.66 -18.80 -12.56
C GLY A 360 -59.23 -20.11 -12.02
N GLN A 361 -60.39 -20.05 -11.39
CA GLN A 361 -61.22 -21.25 -11.17
C GLN A 361 -61.74 -21.71 -12.51
N PRO A 362 -61.68 -23.00 -12.86
CA PRO A 362 -62.46 -23.54 -14.00
C PRO A 362 -63.89 -23.68 -13.58
N ALA A 363 -64.76 -22.97 -14.27
CA ALA A 363 -66.20 -23.20 -14.20
C ALA A 363 -66.53 -24.60 -14.65
N SER A 364 -67.20 -25.38 -13.80
CA SER A 364 -67.84 -26.65 -14.14
C SER A 364 -69.06 -26.40 -15.03
N ALA A 365 -69.00 -26.87 -16.26
CA ALA A 365 -70.24 -27.03 -17.10
C ALA A 365 -70.84 -28.40 -16.82
N LYS A 366 -72.04 -28.40 -16.25
CA LYS A 366 -72.93 -29.49 -16.33
C LYS A 366 -73.91 -29.20 -17.53
N ALA A 367 -74.01 -30.09 -18.46
CA ALA A 367 -75.17 -30.66 -19.05
C ALA A 367 -74.76 -31.62 -20.17
#